data_13e79770ec3d5e56b0e95134169f9be7
#
_entry.id   13e79770ec3d5e56b0e95134169f9be7
#
_cell.length_a   1.000
_cell.length_b   1.000
_cell.length_c   1.000
_cell.angle_alpha   90.00
_cell.angle_beta   90.00
_cell.angle_gamma   90.00
#
_symmetry.space_group_name_H-M   'P 1'
#
loop_
_entity.id
_entity.type
_entity.pdbx_description
1 polymer ?
#
loop_
_entity_poly.entity_id
_entity_poly.type
_entity_poly.pdbx_seq_one_letter_code
_entity_poly.pdbx_strand_id
1 'polypeptide(L)'
;MTQVLLTSQIITNSALEILENDLVITSTINRKYDDKYAVPGGKIGDTINIRLPDRALVSNGAALQVQEENQQSVALTINYQKHIGISFTGADLALKIDDFEENILKPRISQLAADIDFTVATDSYSQIYNSVGTPGTTPSTPEVLLAGMQKLDEMAAMRPNRYWAVNPAANASLVSGMKGLLNPVTTISDQFKTGMMGVGVLGLKQIAMTQSIPNHTTGSRTSTPGTILVNGTVSTQGQATLSFDGDSGSATVTKGDVFTVAGVYSVNPQTRATTGSLQQFVVTTAATASGGAWTDVTIQPPMFTSSNALATINAFPVDGAAVTFMGAASTAYPQNLMYHRDAITFATVDDFLPQGGVEMAARSVHKGISMRMVKQFNIQNDQDPCRIDVLFGSKVIRPQMAVRVWG
;
A
#
# COMPACT_ATOMS: atom_id res chain seq x y z
N MET A 1 -16.71 -24.34 38.39
CA MET A 1 -16.15 -23.64 37.23
C MET A 1 -14.80 -24.27 36.96
N THR A 2 -14.66 -24.98 35.86
CA THR A 2 -13.41 -25.60 35.46
C THR A 2 -12.43 -24.48 35.08
N GLN A 3 -11.32 -24.38 35.78
CA GLN A 3 -10.23 -23.48 35.39
C GLN A 3 -9.73 -23.96 34.02
N VAL A 4 -9.97 -23.19 32.98
CA VAL A 4 -9.34 -23.41 31.68
C VAL A 4 -7.89 -22.98 31.83
N LEU A 5 -6.97 -23.93 31.85
CA LEU A 5 -5.54 -23.61 31.83
C LEU A 5 -5.22 -22.81 30.56
N LEU A 6 -4.51 -21.70 30.76
CA LEU A 6 -3.94 -20.91 29.69
C LEU A 6 -2.93 -21.74 28.87
N THR A 7 -3.42 -22.37 27.81
CA THR A 7 -2.52 -23.02 26.86
C THR A 7 -1.99 -21.96 25.87
N SER A 8 -0.76 -22.11 25.41
CA SER A 8 -0.17 -21.24 24.41
C SER A 8 -1.03 -21.10 23.14
N GLN A 9 -1.77 -22.17 22.81
CA GLN A 9 -2.68 -22.17 21.66
C GLN A 9 -3.87 -21.22 21.85
N ILE A 10 -4.45 -21.18 23.04
CA ILE A 10 -5.58 -20.29 23.35
C ILE A 10 -5.12 -18.83 23.27
N ILE A 11 -3.98 -18.51 23.90
CA ILE A 11 -3.40 -17.15 23.85
C ILE A 11 -3.09 -16.74 22.41
N THR A 12 -2.51 -17.64 21.62
CA THR A 12 -2.18 -17.35 20.21
C THR A 12 -3.44 -17.12 19.37
N ASN A 13 -4.51 -17.88 19.60
CA ASN A 13 -5.78 -17.71 18.91
C ASN A 13 -6.44 -16.38 19.27
N SER A 14 -6.52 -16.03 20.55
CA SER A 14 -7.06 -14.72 21.00
C SER A 14 -6.22 -13.57 20.46
N ALA A 15 -4.89 -13.67 20.52
CA ALA A 15 -3.99 -12.67 19.97
C ALA A 15 -4.21 -12.45 18.45
N LEU A 16 -4.41 -13.54 17.71
CA LEU A 16 -4.64 -13.48 16.27
C LEU A 16 -6.01 -12.88 15.92
N GLU A 17 -7.05 -13.18 16.70
CA GLU A 17 -8.38 -12.57 16.54
C GLU A 17 -8.34 -11.07 16.81
N ILE A 18 -7.64 -10.63 17.87
CA ILE A 18 -7.44 -9.21 18.17
C ILE A 18 -6.67 -8.54 17.02
N LEU A 19 -5.58 -9.15 16.55
CA LEU A 19 -4.79 -8.63 15.44
C LEU A 19 -5.65 -8.39 14.20
N GLU A 20 -6.46 -9.36 13.82
CA GLU A 20 -7.30 -9.24 12.63
C GLU A 20 -8.36 -8.14 12.75
N ASN A 21 -8.96 -8.01 13.93
CA ASN A 21 -9.97 -6.99 14.18
C ASN A 21 -9.38 -5.56 14.14
N ASP A 22 -8.12 -5.41 14.52
CA ASP A 22 -7.44 -4.10 14.57
C ASP A 22 -6.79 -3.69 13.24
N LEU A 23 -6.58 -4.65 12.32
CA LEU A 23 -6.05 -4.36 10.99
C LEU A 23 -7.10 -3.66 10.13
N VAL A 24 -6.78 -2.47 9.63
CA VAL A 24 -7.67 -1.66 8.79
C VAL A 24 -7.34 -1.82 7.30
N ILE A 25 -6.10 -1.52 6.91
CA ILE A 25 -5.66 -1.60 5.51
C ILE A 25 -5.47 -3.07 5.10
N THR A 26 -4.73 -3.83 5.89
CA THR A 26 -4.40 -5.22 5.62
C THR A 26 -5.63 -6.12 5.54
N SER A 27 -6.71 -5.81 6.27
CA SER A 27 -7.97 -6.57 6.21
C SER A 27 -8.71 -6.42 4.86
N THR A 28 -8.51 -5.32 4.15
CA THR A 28 -9.24 -4.97 2.92
C THR A 28 -8.52 -5.33 1.63
N ILE A 29 -7.22 -5.59 1.69
CA ILE A 29 -6.39 -5.96 0.53
C ILE A 29 -6.45 -7.45 0.20
N ASN A 30 -5.81 -7.85 -0.90
CA ASN A 30 -5.81 -9.24 -1.37
C ASN A 30 -4.85 -10.12 -0.56
N ARG A 31 -5.36 -11.23 -0.03
CA ARG A 31 -4.61 -12.27 0.71
C ARG A 31 -4.64 -13.65 0.04
N LYS A 32 -5.04 -13.74 -1.22
CA LYS A 32 -5.27 -15.03 -1.91
C LYS A 32 -4.01 -15.84 -2.22
N TYR A 33 -2.83 -15.26 -2.01
CA TYR A 33 -1.56 -15.92 -2.33
C TYR A 33 -0.92 -16.63 -1.13
N ASP A 34 -1.54 -16.55 0.05
CA ASP A 34 -1.05 -17.17 1.28
C ASP A 34 -0.89 -18.69 1.17
N ASP A 35 -1.81 -19.37 0.47
CA ASP A 35 -1.78 -20.82 0.29
C ASP A 35 -0.47 -21.33 -0.35
N LYS A 36 0.21 -20.47 -1.12
CA LYS A 36 1.51 -20.82 -1.74
C LYS A 36 2.68 -20.75 -0.78
N TYR A 37 2.53 -19.99 0.31
CA TYR A 37 3.50 -19.89 1.39
C TYR A 37 3.19 -20.83 2.56
N ALA A 38 2.05 -21.53 2.53
CA ALA A 38 1.64 -22.49 3.58
C ALA A 38 2.52 -23.76 3.63
N VAL A 39 3.66 -23.77 2.95
CA VAL A 39 4.65 -24.83 3.10
C VAL A 39 5.42 -24.58 4.40
N PRO A 40 5.43 -25.54 5.36
CA PRO A 40 6.15 -25.39 6.62
C PRO A 40 7.64 -25.06 6.38
N GLY A 41 8.11 -23.94 6.93
CA GLY A 41 9.51 -23.53 6.85
C GLY A 41 9.83 -22.43 5.86
N GLY A 42 8.85 -21.64 5.46
CA GLY A 42 9.09 -20.40 4.69
C GLY A 42 10.08 -19.47 5.43
N LYS A 43 10.96 -18.84 4.69
CA LYS A 43 12.06 -18.00 5.21
C LYS A 43 11.91 -16.56 4.74
N ILE A 44 12.48 -15.63 5.49
CA ILE A 44 12.69 -14.26 5.02
C ILE A 44 13.48 -14.29 3.72
N GLY A 45 13.00 -13.57 2.70
CA GLY A 45 13.60 -13.54 1.36
C GLY A 45 12.95 -14.50 0.36
N ASP A 46 12.08 -15.41 0.80
CA ASP A 46 11.32 -16.26 -0.12
C ASP A 46 10.45 -15.39 -1.04
N THR A 47 10.49 -15.70 -2.33
CA THR A 47 9.84 -14.89 -3.37
C THR A 47 8.87 -15.73 -4.17
N ILE A 48 7.64 -15.25 -4.32
CA ILE A 48 6.65 -15.81 -5.24
C ILE A 48 6.45 -14.86 -6.41
N ASN A 49 6.55 -15.38 -7.63
CA ASN A 49 6.22 -14.65 -8.83
C ASN A 49 4.72 -14.77 -9.13
N ILE A 50 4.02 -13.63 -9.01
CA ILE A 50 2.59 -13.51 -9.29
C ILE A 50 2.43 -13.11 -10.75
N ARG A 51 1.77 -13.95 -11.55
CA ARG A 51 1.50 -13.66 -12.95
C ARG A 51 0.35 -12.67 -13.07
N LEU A 52 0.54 -11.66 -13.91
CA LEU A 52 -0.50 -10.70 -14.26
C LEU A 52 -1.36 -11.25 -15.42
N PRO A 53 -2.64 -10.85 -15.51
CA PRO A 53 -3.46 -11.15 -16.68
C PRO A 53 -2.82 -10.57 -17.94
N ASP A 54 -2.81 -11.36 -19.00
CA ASP A 54 -2.35 -10.93 -20.32
C ASP A 54 -3.25 -9.85 -20.92
N ARG A 55 -2.69 -9.03 -21.80
CA ARG A 55 -3.38 -7.99 -22.54
C ARG A 55 -3.11 -8.16 -24.02
N ALA A 56 -4.18 -8.22 -24.81
CA ALA A 56 -4.10 -8.38 -26.25
C ALA A 56 -4.41 -7.08 -27.01
N LEU A 57 -3.89 -6.96 -28.22
CA LEU A 57 -4.26 -5.94 -29.19
C LEU A 57 -5.44 -6.42 -30.01
N VAL A 58 -6.48 -5.59 -30.16
CA VAL A 58 -7.57 -5.87 -31.06
C VAL A 58 -7.16 -5.46 -32.47
N SER A 59 -7.14 -6.41 -33.41
CA SER A 59 -6.81 -6.20 -34.83
C SER A 59 -8.10 -6.04 -35.64
N ASN A 60 -8.07 -5.17 -36.64
CA ASN A 60 -9.17 -4.95 -37.57
C ASN A 60 -8.91 -5.70 -38.90
N GLY A 61 -9.97 -6.23 -39.51
CA GLY A 61 -9.92 -6.88 -40.81
C GLY A 61 -10.13 -8.40 -40.79
N ALA A 62 -10.22 -9.00 -41.98
CA ALA A 62 -10.52 -10.44 -42.13
C ALA A 62 -9.27 -11.33 -41.90
N ALA A 63 -8.06 -10.77 -41.97
CA ALA A 63 -6.83 -11.52 -41.78
C ALA A 63 -6.53 -11.70 -40.28
N LEU A 64 -6.36 -12.95 -39.85
CA LEU A 64 -5.95 -13.26 -38.47
C LEU A 64 -4.52 -12.76 -38.20
N GLN A 65 -4.36 -11.93 -37.16
CA GLN A 65 -3.06 -11.55 -36.66
C GLN A 65 -2.85 -12.28 -35.33
N VAL A 66 -1.96 -13.25 -35.30
CA VAL A 66 -1.57 -13.98 -34.10
C VAL A 66 -0.61 -13.12 -33.29
N GLN A 67 -0.87 -12.98 -32.00
CA GLN A 67 -0.02 -12.25 -31.07
C GLN A 67 0.64 -13.26 -30.11
N GLU A 68 1.89 -12.99 -29.76
CA GLU A 68 2.58 -13.77 -28.73
C GLU A 68 2.05 -13.39 -27.35
N GLU A 69 1.93 -14.38 -26.46
CA GLU A 69 1.59 -14.15 -25.06
C GLU A 69 2.74 -13.43 -24.36
N ASN A 70 2.50 -12.22 -23.86
CA ASN A 70 3.45 -11.45 -23.07
C ASN A 70 2.97 -11.38 -21.62
N GLN A 71 3.07 -12.48 -20.91
CA GLN A 71 2.63 -12.58 -19.53
C GLN A 71 3.66 -11.98 -18.59
N GLN A 72 3.33 -10.82 -18.03
CA GLN A 72 4.16 -10.17 -17.01
C GLN A 72 4.00 -10.84 -15.63
N SER A 73 5.02 -10.78 -14.81
CA SER A 73 5.00 -11.24 -13.44
C SER A 73 5.56 -10.19 -12.48
N VAL A 74 5.00 -10.16 -11.26
CA VAL A 74 5.47 -9.32 -10.16
C VAL A 74 5.95 -10.21 -9.03
N ALA A 75 7.16 -9.95 -8.55
CA ALA A 75 7.75 -10.68 -7.43
C ALA A 75 7.19 -10.14 -6.11
N LEU A 76 6.57 -11.02 -5.32
CA LEU A 76 6.20 -10.79 -3.93
C LEU A 76 7.23 -11.49 -3.04
N THR A 77 7.96 -10.72 -2.25
CA THR A 77 9.01 -11.21 -1.35
C THR A 77 8.59 -11.00 0.10
N ILE A 78 8.86 -11.98 0.95
CA ILE A 78 8.68 -11.87 2.40
C ILE A 78 9.87 -11.11 2.99
N ASN A 79 9.64 -9.85 3.38
CA ASN A 79 10.70 -8.92 3.80
C ASN A 79 10.67 -8.60 5.29
N TYR A 80 9.55 -8.78 5.97
CA TYR A 80 9.32 -8.24 7.31
C TYR A 80 9.04 -9.34 8.31
N GLN A 81 9.76 -9.29 9.43
CA GLN A 81 9.43 -10.02 10.65
C GLN A 81 9.21 -9.00 11.76
N LYS A 82 7.97 -8.87 12.20
CA LYS A 82 7.60 -7.99 13.31
C LYS A 82 7.26 -8.81 14.52
N HIS A 83 7.71 -8.37 15.70
CA HIS A 83 7.45 -9.11 16.93
C HIS A 83 7.18 -8.18 18.11
N ILE A 84 6.47 -8.73 19.07
CA ILE A 84 6.28 -8.12 20.39
C ILE A 84 6.77 -9.09 21.45
N GLY A 85 7.56 -8.59 22.38
CA GLY A 85 7.99 -9.32 23.57
C GLY A 85 7.07 -9.01 24.76
N ILE A 86 6.68 -10.06 25.49
CA ILE A 86 5.95 -9.99 26.74
C ILE A 86 6.79 -10.78 27.75
N SER A 87 7.06 -10.21 28.91
CA SER A 87 7.69 -10.93 30.02
C SER A 87 6.67 -11.12 31.12
N PHE A 88 6.53 -12.33 31.59
CA PHE A 88 5.67 -12.68 32.72
C PHE A 88 6.53 -12.94 33.95
N THR A 89 6.08 -12.48 35.10
CA THR A 89 6.61 -12.93 36.39
C THR A 89 5.71 -14.00 36.94
N GLY A 90 6.21 -14.81 37.90
CA GLY A 90 5.41 -15.85 38.55
C GLY A 90 4.12 -15.33 39.22
N ALA A 91 4.11 -14.03 39.60
CA ALA A 91 2.93 -13.35 40.12
C ALA A 91 1.86 -13.06 39.06
N ASP A 92 2.28 -12.74 37.85
CA ASP A 92 1.36 -12.42 36.74
C ASP A 92 0.63 -13.66 36.22
N LEU A 93 1.25 -14.84 36.33
CA LEU A 93 0.64 -16.12 35.95
C LEU A 93 -0.53 -16.51 36.86
N ALA A 94 -0.70 -15.87 38.00
CA ALA A 94 -1.84 -16.08 38.93
C ALA A 94 -3.09 -15.27 38.57
N LEU A 95 -2.99 -14.36 37.58
CA LEU A 95 -4.11 -13.54 37.12
C LEU A 95 -5.14 -14.38 36.34
N LYS A 96 -6.38 -13.91 36.34
CA LYS A 96 -7.42 -14.51 35.49
C LYS A 96 -7.13 -14.26 34.04
N ILE A 97 -7.52 -15.18 33.17
CA ILE A 97 -7.33 -15.13 31.71
C ILE A 97 -7.89 -13.85 31.08
N ASP A 98 -9.08 -13.44 31.51
CA ASP A 98 -9.78 -12.26 30.96
C ASP A 98 -9.04 -10.97 31.30
N ASP A 99 -8.51 -10.85 32.53
CA ASP A 99 -7.72 -9.69 32.96
C ASP A 99 -6.38 -9.61 32.20
N PHE A 100 -5.78 -10.75 31.89
CA PHE A 100 -4.56 -10.83 31.09
C PHE A 100 -4.78 -10.40 29.63
N GLU A 101 -5.85 -10.90 29.00
CA GLU A 101 -6.18 -10.58 27.62
C GLU A 101 -6.47 -9.07 27.47
N GLU A 102 -7.29 -8.51 28.36
CA GLU A 102 -7.71 -7.10 28.26
C GLU A 102 -6.59 -6.11 28.61
N ASN A 103 -5.81 -6.38 29.64
CA ASN A 103 -4.82 -5.42 30.15
C ASN A 103 -3.44 -5.54 29.54
N ILE A 104 -3.04 -6.73 29.06
CA ILE A 104 -1.67 -6.99 28.58
C ILE A 104 -1.65 -7.33 27.10
N LEU A 105 -2.47 -8.30 26.67
CA LEU A 105 -2.39 -8.83 25.31
C LEU A 105 -2.95 -7.85 24.29
N LYS A 106 -4.18 -7.38 24.49
CA LYS A 106 -4.90 -6.51 23.57
C LYS A 106 -4.16 -5.21 23.23
N PRO A 107 -3.64 -4.41 24.19
CA PRO A 107 -2.92 -3.18 23.86
C PRO A 107 -1.65 -3.42 23.04
N ARG A 108 -0.96 -4.52 23.30
CA ARG A 108 0.31 -4.85 22.60
C ARG A 108 0.05 -5.36 21.20
N ILE A 109 -0.95 -6.22 21.02
CA ILE A 109 -1.32 -6.72 19.69
C ILE A 109 -1.87 -5.60 18.82
N SER A 110 -2.63 -4.64 19.38
CA SER A 110 -3.11 -3.46 18.68
C SER A 110 -1.95 -2.60 18.14
N GLN A 111 -0.85 -2.45 18.91
CA GLN A 111 0.36 -1.78 18.43
C GLN A 111 1.03 -2.53 17.28
N LEU A 112 1.07 -3.88 17.34
CA LEU A 112 1.59 -4.70 16.26
C LEU A 112 0.76 -4.54 14.98
N ALA A 113 -0.57 -4.52 15.11
CA ALA A 113 -1.50 -4.30 14.00
C ALA A 113 -1.26 -2.92 13.34
N ALA A 114 -1.14 -1.88 14.14
CA ALA A 114 -0.87 -0.53 13.63
C ALA A 114 0.47 -0.43 12.90
N ASP A 115 1.52 -1.11 13.39
CA ASP A 115 2.84 -1.12 12.75
C ASP A 115 2.86 -1.96 11.46
N ILE A 116 2.11 -3.07 11.41
CA ILE A 116 1.92 -3.85 10.17
C ILE A 116 1.21 -2.99 9.11
N ASP A 117 0.07 -2.37 9.45
CA ASP A 117 -0.67 -1.50 8.53
C ASP A 117 0.17 -0.32 8.06
N PHE A 118 0.95 0.31 8.94
CA PHE A 118 1.86 1.40 8.57
C PHE A 118 2.94 0.94 7.58
N THR A 119 3.51 -0.24 7.80
CA THR A 119 4.53 -0.83 6.90
C THR A 119 3.93 -1.12 5.53
N VAL A 120 2.75 -1.76 5.48
CA VAL A 120 2.02 -2.05 4.23
C VAL A 120 1.66 -0.77 3.48
N ALA A 121 1.18 0.26 4.19
CA ALA A 121 0.85 1.55 3.58
C ALA A 121 2.10 2.25 3.02
N THR A 122 3.22 2.21 3.75
CA THR A 122 4.51 2.81 3.35
C THR A 122 5.08 2.15 2.10
N ASP A 123 5.06 0.84 2.03
CA ASP A 123 5.50 0.12 0.82
C ASP A 123 4.58 0.38 -0.37
N SER A 124 3.28 0.52 -0.10
CA SER A 124 2.28 0.67 -1.14
C SER A 124 2.32 2.06 -1.77
N TYR A 125 2.30 3.16 -0.99
CA TYR A 125 2.24 4.50 -1.58
C TYR A 125 3.43 4.78 -2.49
N SER A 126 4.59 4.26 -2.14
CA SER A 126 5.83 4.50 -2.89
C SER A 126 5.84 3.88 -4.30
N GLN A 127 4.91 2.98 -4.61
CA GLN A 127 4.78 2.30 -5.89
C GLN A 127 3.54 2.75 -6.69
N ILE A 128 2.64 3.52 -6.08
CA ILE A 128 1.42 4.03 -6.72
C ILE A 128 1.75 5.37 -7.39
N TYR A 129 1.59 5.42 -8.71
CA TYR A 129 1.87 6.62 -9.49
C TYR A 129 0.66 7.54 -9.66
N ASN A 130 -0.57 7.00 -9.66
CA ASN A 130 -1.77 7.82 -9.75
C ASN A 130 -1.94 8.64 -8.47
N SER A 131 -2.18 9.93 -8.61
CA SER A 131 -2.41 10.82 -7.48
C SER A 131 -3.47 11.88 -7.82
N VAL A 132 -4.22 12.28 -6.80
CA VAL A 132 -5.25 13.33 -6.86
C VAL A 132 -5.15 14.22 -5.62
N GLY A 133 -5.77 15.40 -5.71
CA GLY A 133 -5.72 16.41 -4.65
C GLY A 133 -4.51 17.32 -4.80
N THR A 134 -4.44 18.32 -3.93
CA THR A 134 -3.33 19.29 -3.89
C THR A 134 -2.45 19.02 -2.67
N PRO A 135 -1.15 18.79 -2.84
CA PRO A 135 -0.25 18.59 -1.72
C PRO A 135 -0.34 19.73 -0.69
N GLY A 136 -0.49 19.37 0.59
CA GLY A 136 -0.64 20.32 1.69
C GLY A 136 -2.06 20.86 1.90
N THR A 137 -3.03 20.37 1.13
CA THR A 137 -4.45 20.73 1.33
C THR A 137 -5.23 19.49 1.74
N THR A 138 -5.68 19.47 2.99
CA THR A 138 -6.46 18.34 3.51
C THR A 138 -7.76 18.17 2.73
N PRO A 139 -8.06 16.96 2.24
CA PRO A 139 -9.30 16.68 1.51
C PRO A 139 -10.54 17.06 2.34
N SER A 140 -11.33 18.01 1.88
CA SER A 140 -12.50 18.51 2.60
C SER A 140 -13.81 18.41 1.81
N THR A 141 -13.71 18.14 0.51
CA THR A 141 -14.87 18.13 -0.38
C THR A 141 -15.08 16.77 -1.03
N PRO A 142 -16.32 16.40 -1.38
CA PRO A 142 -16.61 15.21 -2.17
C PRO A 142 -15.92 15.19 -3.53
N GLU A 143 -15.55 16.34 -4.07
CA GLU A 143 -14.89 16.48 -5.37
C GLU A 143 -13.54 15.73 -5.42
N VAL A 144 -12.75 15.81 -4.36
CA VAL A 144 -11.46 15.07 -4.27
C VAL A 144 -11.70 13.56 -4.30
N LEU A 145 -12.76 13.09 -3.61
CA LEU A 145 -13.17 11.70 -3.62
C LEU A 145 -13.60 11.26 -5.02
N LEU A 146 -14.44 12.06 -5.68
CA LEU A 146 -14.90 11.80 -7.04
C LEU A 146 -13.76 11.83 -8.05
N ALA A 147 -12.79 12.73 -7.88
CA ALA A 147 -11.58 12.77 -8.72
C ALA A 147 -10.73 11.50 -8.57
N GLY A 148 -10.61 10.96 -7.36
CA GLY A 148 -9.97 9.66 -7.12
C GLY A 148 -10.71 8.51 -7.79
N MET A 149 -12.05 8.50 -7.70
CA MET A 149 -12.89 7.51 -8.37
C MET A 149 -12.82 7.62 -9.88
N GLN A 150 -12.84 8.84 -10.43
CA GLN A 150 -12.63 9.09 -11.86
C GLN A 150 -11.30 8.52 -12.33
N LYS A 151 -10.20 8.76 -11.59
CA LYS A 151 -8.88 8.24 -11.94
C LYS A 151 -8.86 6.71 -11.96
N LEU A 152 -9.53 6.05 -11.02
CA LEU A 152 -9.67 4.59 -11.01
C LEU A 152 -10.49 4.09 -12.22
N ASP A 153 -11.56 4.80 -12.61
CA ASP A 153 -12.38 4.45 -13.76
C ASP A 153 -11.62 4.65 -15.08
N GLU A 154 -10.85 5.73 -15.22
CA GLU A 154 -9.95 5.98 -16.36
C GLU A 154 -8.92 4.86 -16.54
N MET A 155 -8.41 4.32 -15.45
CA MET A 155 -7.48 3.20 -15.45
C MET A 155 -8.16 1.82 -15.52
N ALA A 156 -9.45 1.77 -15.82
CA ALA A 156 -10.25 0.55 -15.96
C ALA A 156 -10.23 -0.36 -14.71
N ALA A 157 -10.11 0.22 -13.51
CA ALA A 157 -10.25 -0.52 -12.27
C ALA A 157 -11.73 -0.95 -12.08
N MET A 158 -11.95 -2.19 -11.64
CA MET A 158 -13.30 -2.69 -11.38
C MET A 158 -13.97 -1.87 -10.26
N ARG A 159 -15.29 -1.61 -10.38
CA ARG A 159 -16.04 -0.84 -9.38
C ARG A 159 -16.27 -1.56 -8.05
N PRO A 160 -16.60 -2.86 -8.00
CA PRO A 160 -16.74 -3.57 -6.73
C PRO A 160 -15.43 -3.60 -5.94
N ASN A 161 -15.52 -3.60 -4.61
CA ASN A 161 -14.37 -3.75 -3.71
C ASN A 161 -13.30 -2.65 -3.81
N ARG A 162 -13.73 -1.40 -3.94
CA ARG A 162 -12.88 -0.22 -3.78
C ARG A 162 -12.94 0.28 -2.34
N TYR A 163 -11.81 0.61 -1.80
CA TYR A 163 -11.62 1.06 -0.42
C TYR A 163 -10.84 2.37 -0.39
N TRP A 164 -11.05 3.13 0.65
CA TRP A 164 -10.26 4.32 0.89
C TRP A 164 -9.79 4.35 2.35
N ALA A 165 -8.49 4.32 2.57
CA ALA A 165 -7.87 4.52 3.87
C ALA A 165 -7.50 6.00 4.02
N VAL A 166 -8.02 6.64 5.06
CA VAL A 166 -7.87 8.07 5.31
C VAL A 166 -7.25 8.34 6.68
N ASN A 167 -6.45 9.38 6.79
CA ASN A 167 -5.95 9.86 8.08
C ASN A 167 -7.07 10.57 8.87
N PRO A 168 -6.93 10.71 10.20
CA PRO A 168 -7.94 11.36 11.04
C PRO A 168 -8.28 12.80 10.62
N ALA A 169 -7.29 13.57 10.15
CA ALA A 169 -7.49 14.95 9.72
C ALA A 169 -8.37 15.02 8.45
N ALA A 170 -8.07 14.18 7.44
CA ALA A 170 -8.89 14.11 6.23
C ALA A 170 -10.31 13.63 6.52
N ASN A 171 -10.46 12.61 7.39
CA ASN A 171 -11.79 12.14 7.79
C ASN A 171 -12.62 13.25 8.46
N ALA A 172 -12.05 13.96 9.43
CA ALA A 172 -12.74 15.06 10.10
C ALA A 172 -13.11 16.19 9.15
N SER A 173 -12.21 16.54 8.22
CA SER A 173 -12.43 17.57 7.22
C SER A 173 -13.51 17.20 6.22
N LEU A 174 -13.55 15.94 5.74
CA LEU A 174 -14.60 15.42 4.85
C LEU A 174 -15.97 15.42 5.51
N VAL A 175 -16.07 14.91 6.75
CA VAL A 175 -17.33 14.94 7.52
C VAL A 175 -17.82 16.38 7.70
N SER A 176 -16.91 17.32 8.01
CA SER A 176 -17.23 18.74 8.13
C SER A 176 -17.69 19.35 6.79
N GLY A 177 -17.02 19.03 5.68
CA GLY A 177 -17.34 19.55 4.35
C GLY A 177 -18.69 19.08 3.82
N MET A 178 -19.18 17.92 4.27
CA MET A 178 -20.46 17.36 3.86
C MET A 178 -21.66 17.72 4.75
N LYS A 179 -21.49 18.56 5.76
CA LYS A 179 -22.57 18.98 6.67
C LYS A 179 -23.82 19.48 5.96
N GLY A 180 -23.68 20.22 4.86
CA GLY A 180 -24.79 20.81 4.11
C GLY A 180 -25.55 19.82 3.22
N LEU A 181 -25.00 18.65 2.97
CA LEU A 181 -25.59 17.59 2.16
C LEU A 181 -26.34 16.55 3.01
N LEU A 182 -26.25 16.67 4.33
CA LEU A 182 -26.78 15.71 5.28
C LEU A 182 -28.26 16.00 5.56
N ASN A 183 -29.17 15.45 4.74
CA ASN A 183 -30.55 15.27 5.11
C ASN A 183 -30.73 13.99 5.96
N PRO A 184 -31.63 13.94 6.94
CA PRO A 184 -31.73 12.84 7.89
C PRO A 184 -32.29 11.55 7.26
N VAL A 185 -31.50 10.89 6.43
CA VAL A 185 -31.72 9.51 5.99
C VAL A 185 -30.81 8.62 6.85
N THR A 186 -31.22 7.39 7.15
CA THR A 186 -30.60 6.49 8.11
C THR A 186 -29.08 6.37 7.99
N THR A 187 -28.53 6.24 6.79
CA THR A 187 -27.07 6.14 6.55
C THR A 187 -26.31 7.42 6.93
N ILE A 188 -26.90 8.56 6.70
CA ILE A 188 -26.36 9.88 7.01
C ILE A 188 -26.41 10.14 8.52
N SER A 189 -27.49 9.68 9.18
CA SER A 189 -27.60 9.71 10.63
C SER A 189 -26.48 8.93 11.33
N ASP A 190 -26.11 7.77 10.78
CA ASP A 190 -25.04 6.95 11.33
C ASP A 190 -23.66 7.59 11.13
N GLN A 191 -23.41 8.22 9.98
CA GLN A 191 -22.20 9.00 9.73
C GLN A 191 -22.05 10.17 10.71
N PHE A 192 -23.16 10.87 10.98
CA PHE A 192 -23.17 11.97 11.94
C PHE A 192 -22.93 11.50 13.38
N LYS A 193 -23.49 10.34 13.77
CA LYS A 193 -23.32 9.77 15.11
C LYS A 193 -21.91 9.23 15.35
N THR A 194 -21.33 8.57 14.34
CA THR A 194 -20.03 7.87 14.46
C THR A 194 -18.84 8.74 14.08
N GLY A 195 -19.06 9.85 13.38
CA GLY A 195 -17.99 10.68 12.82
C GLY A 195 -17.17 10.00 11.74
N MET A 196 -17.66 8.87 11.21
CA MET A 196 -17.00 8.12 10.14
C MET A 196 -17.86 8.16 8.88
N MET A 197 -17.21 8.20 7.71
CA MET A 197 -17.88 8.17 6.41
C MET A 197 -18.61 6.85 6.12
N GLY A 198 -18.17 5.74 6.70
CA GLY A 198 -18.87 4.46 6.70
C GLY A 198 -18.77 3.66 5.41
N VAL A 199 -19.76 2.83 5.17
CA VAL A 199 -19.84 1.82 4.13
C VAL A 199 -20.77 2.26 3.00
N GLY A 200 -20.39 1.98 1.73
CA GLY A 200 -21.26 2.20 0.58
C GLY A 200 -21.44 3.66 0.15
N VAL A 201 -20.47 4.53 0.40
CA VAL A 201 -20.52 5.95 0.06
C VAL A 201 -19.85 6.21 -1.29
N LEU A 202 -20.58 6.90 -2.20
CA LEU A 202 -20.07 7.40 -3.50
C LEU A 202 -19.33 6.34 -4.34
N GLY A 203 -19.79 5.07 -4.30
CA GLY A 203 -19.20 3.98 -5.09
C GLY A 203 -17.99 3.30 -4.45
N LEU A 204 -17.60 3.69 -3.25
CA LEU A 204 -16.63 2.97 -2.42
C LEU A 204 -17.34 1.95 -1.53
N LYS A 205 -16.72 0.78 -1.36
CA LYS A 205 -17.25 -0.21 -0.44
C LYS A 205 -17.12 0.25 1.00
N GLN A 206 -15.99 0.88 1.33
CA GLN A 206 -15.72 1.38 2.67
C GLN A 206 -14.71 2.53 2.62
N ILE A 207 -14.93 3.53 3.46
CA ILE A 207 -13.96 4.55 3.84
C ILE A 207 -13.57 4.25 5.28
N ALA A 208 -12.32 3.90 5.50
CA ALA A 208 -11.79 3.52 6.80
C ALA A 208 -10.79 4.56 7.30
N MET A 209 -11.02 5.08 8.50
CA MET A 209 -10.07 5.95 9.18
C MET A 209 -8.98 5.09 9.82
N THR A 210 -7.73 5.45 9.60
CA THR A 210 -6.59 4.84 10.28
C THR A 210 -5.53 5.86 10.61
N GLN A 211 -4.85 5.67 11.73
CA GLN A 211 -3.69 6.46 12.12
C GLN A 211 -2.40 6.03 11.40
N SER A 212 -2.43 4.83 10.79
CA SER A 212 -1.27 4.21 10.11
C SER A 212 -1.06 4.72 8.68
N ILE A 213 -1.49 5.96 8.38
CA ILE A 213 -1.22 6.60 7.09
C ILE A 213 0.19 7.23 7.12
N PRO A 214 1.09 6.82 6.20
CA PRO A 214 2.44 7.37 6.15
C PRO A 214 2.48 8.80 5.59
N ASN A 215 3.49 9.54 6.02
CA ASN A 215 3.88 10.81 5.41
C ASN A 215 4.99 10.57 4.39
N HIS A 216 4.82 11.12 3.20
CA HIS A 216 5.87 11.17 2.19
C HIS A 216 6.61 12.49 2.28
N THR A 217 7.92 12.45 2.48
CA THR A 217 8.78 13.63 2.39
C THR A 217 9.38 13.71 1.00
N THR A 218 9.05 14.77 0.28
CA THR A 218 9.55 15.03 -1.07
C THR A 218 11.05 15.30 -1.08
N GLY A 219 11.72 15.03 -2.20
CA GLY A 219 13.12 15.36 -2.38
C GLY A 219 13.40 16.88 -2.34
N SER A 220 14.67 17.23 -2.25
CA SER A 220 15.11 18.64 -2.25
C SER A 220 15.11 19.29 -3.63
N ARG A 221 14.67 18.56 -4.65
CA ARG A 221 14.54 19.04 -6.04
C ARG A 221 13.68 20.31 -6.11
N THR A 222 13.93 21.19 -7.08
CA THR A 222 13.08 22.37 -7.27
C THR A 222 11.63 21.97 -7.59
N SER A 223 10.70 22.75 -7.07
CA SER A 223 9.26 22.60 -7.37
C SER A 223 8.77 23.61 -8.42
N THR A 224 9.64 24.48 -8.94
CA THR A 224 9.27 25.45 -9.96
C THR A 224 8.99 24.73 -11.29
N PRO A 225 7.76 24.81 -11.84
CA PRO A 225 7.45 24.19 -13.12
C PRO A 225 8.34 24.69 -14.26
N GLY A 226 8.79 23.77 -15.11
CA GLY A 226 9.60 24.10 -16.30
C GLY A 226 11.09 24.31 -16.04
N THR A 227 11.55 24.16 -14.80
CA THR A 227 13.00 24.22 -14.47
C THR A 227 13.67 22.87 -14.75
N ILE A 228 13.04 21.78 -14.31
CA ILE A 228 13.54 20.43 -14.57
C ILE A 228 13.03 19.97 -15.93
N LEU A 229 13.94 19.48 -16.76
CA LEU A 229 13.66 19.03 -18.12
C LEU A 229 14.07 17.57 -18.31
N VAL A 230 13.43 16.89 -19.25
CA VAL A 230 13.86 15.56 -19.70
C VAL A 230 15.20 15.70 -20.41
N ASN A 231 16.17 14.89 -20.02
CA ASN A 231 17.49 14.85 -20.62
C ASN A 231 17.66 13.57 -21.45
N GLY A 232 17.73 13.76 -22.77
CA GLY A 232 17.90 12.68 -23.72
C GLY A 232 16.60 12.10 -24.29
N THR A 233 16.75 11.35 -25.36
CA THR A 233 15.64 10.78 -26.11
C THR A 233 15.21 9.43 -25.54
N VAL A 234 13.93 9.26 -25.26
CA VAL A 234 13.30 7.99 -24.91
C VAL A 234 12.64 7.41 -26.16
N SER A 235 12.98 6.17 -26.52
CA SER A 235 12.43 5.53 -27.73
C SER A 235 12.13 4.04 -27.54
N THR A 236 12.51 3.46 -26.40
CA THR A 236 12.39 2.01 -26.17
C THR A 236 11.10 1.67 -25.42
N GLN A 237 10.30 0.76 -25.97
CA GLN A 237 9.10 0.25 -25.31
C GLN A 237 9.46 -0.48 -24.01
N GLY A 238 8.75 -0.14 -22.93
CA GLY A 238 8.98 -0.72 -21.61
C GLY A 238 10.11 -0.09 -20.81
N GLN A 239 10.68 1.03 -21.29
CA GLN A 239 11.69 1.75 -20.52
C GLN A 239 11.10 2.23 -19.20
N ALA A 240 11.76 1.89 -18.10
CA ALA A 240 11.39 2.23 -16.72
C ALA A 240 12.38 3.21 -16.08
N THR A 241 13.19 3.88 -16.88
CA THR A 241 14.14 4.91 -16.43
C THR A 241 13.95 6.19 -17.23
N LEU A 242 14.23 7.33 -16.59
CA LEU A 242 14.19 8.63 -17.21
C LEU A 242 15.30 9.52 -16.62
N SER A 243 16.01 10.25 -17.47
CA SER A 243 17.03 11.19 -17.04
C SER A 243 16.48 12.61 -17.05
N PHE A 244 16.90 13.44 -16.11
CA PHE A 244 16.47 14.83 -15.95
C PHE A 244 17.67 15.73 -15.80
N ASP A 245 17.51 17.01 -16.17
CA ASP A 245 18.48 18.08 -15.89
C ASP A 245 17.76 19.37 -15.50
N GLY A 246 18.54 20.43 -15.28
CA GLY A 246 18.02 21.78 -15.02
C GLY A 246 17.85 22.16 -13.56
N ASP A 247 18.21 21.30 -12.60
CA ASP A 247 18.23 21.68 -11.19
C ASP A 247 19.61 22.14 -10.73
N SER A 248 19.73 22.51 -9.48
CA SER A 248 21.00 22.97 -8.89
C SER A 248 21.72 21.86 -8.15
N GLY A 249 23.03 21.72 -8.41
CA GLY A 249 23.99 21.01 -7.55
C GLY A 249 23.66 19.53 -7.30
N SER A 250 23.38 19.20 -6.06
CA SER A 250 23.14 17.85 -5.55
C SER A 250 21.71 17.67 -5.05
N ALA A 251 20.73 18.26 -5.72
CA ALA A 251 19.32 18.08 -5.39
C ALA A 251 18.91 16.59 -5.42
N THR A 252 17.96 16.22 -4.60
CA THR A 252 17.51 14.83 -4.48
C THR A 252 16.09 14.65 -4.98
N VAL A 253 15.82 13.49 -5.59
CA VAL A 253 14.48 12.93 -5.75
C VAL A 253 14.35 11.73 -4.84
N THR A 254 13.24 11.61 -4.13
CA THR A 254 13.02 10.53 -3.17
C THR A 254 12.10 9.46 -3.73
N LYS A 255 12.26 8.23 -3.23
CA LYS A 255 11.34 7.14 -3.55
C LYS A 255 9.91 7.55 -3.15
N GLY A 256 8.99 7.56 -4.12
CA GLY A 256 7.62 8.00 -3.92
C GLY A 256 7.30 9.41 -4.42
N ASP A 257 8.29 10.18 -4.90
CA ASP A 257 8.03 11.44 -5.59
C ASP A 257 7.21 11.20 -6.86
N VAL A 258 6.14 11.98 -7.04
CA VAL A 258 5.28 11.91 -8.22
C VAL A 258 5.54 13.12 -9.11
N PHE A 259 5.58 12.88 -10.41
CA PHE A 259 5.77 13.92 -11.41
C PHE A 259 4.99 13.64 -12.70
N THR A 260 4.86 14.65 -13.52
CA THR A 260 4.31 14.58 -14.86
C THR A 260 5.30 15.16 -15.87
N VAL A 261 5.20 14.72 -17.11
CA VAL A 261 6.02 15.23 -18.22
C VAL A 261 5.10 15.91 -19.24
N ALA A 262 5.46 17.10 -19.68
CA ALA A 262 4.69 17.84 -20.68
C ALA A 262 4.57 17.04 -21.99
N GLY A 263 3.37 16.99 -22.56
CA GLY A 263 3.09 16.27 -23.81
C GLY A 263 2.91 14.75 -23.66
N VAL A 264 3.12 14.18 -22.48
CA VAL A 264 2.92 12.75 -22.21
C VAL A 264 1.59 12.54 -21.51
N TYR A 265 0.61 12.02 -22.22
CA TYR A 265 -0.75 11.80 -21.70
C TYR A 265 -0.96 10.34 -21.31
N SER A 266 -1.77 10.13 -20.28
CA SER A 266 -2.16 8.79 -19.85
C SER A 266 -3.12 8.16 -20.87
N VAL A 267 -3.06 6.83 -20.94
CA VAL A 267 -3.83 6.02 -21.87
C VAL A 267 -4.68 5.03 -21.10
N ASN A 268 -5.95 4.89 -21.49
CA ASN A 268 -6.83 3.89 -20.91
C ASN A 268 -6.33 2.48 -21.26
N PRO A 269 -6.14 1.59 -20.30
CA PRO A 269 -5.56 0.26 -20.54
C PRO A 269 -6.38 -0.66 -21.48
N GLN A 270 -7.68 -0.40 -21.61
CA GLN A 270 -8.58 -1.22 -22.45
C GLN A 270 -8.75 -0.63 -23.85
N THR A 271 -9.09 0.66 -23.95
CA THR A 271 -9.37 1.32 -25.22
C THR A 271 -8.11 1.84 -25.91
N ARG A 272 -7.03 2.02 -25.17
CA ARG A 272 -5.76 2.63 -25.62
C ARG A 272 -5.91 4.05 -26.15
N ALA A 273 -7.04 4.67 -25.87
CA ALA A 273 -7.28 6.09 -26.12
C ALA A 273 -6.69 6.94 -25.01
N THR A 274 -6.27 8.14 -25.33
CA THR A 274 -5.78 9.11 -24.33
C THR A 274 -6.92 9.53 -23.41
N THR A 275 -6.62 9.66 -22.12
CA THR A 275 -7.59 10.12 -21.11
C THR A 275 -7.72 11.64 -21.08
N GLY A 276 -6.83 12.38 -21.79
CA GLY A 276 -6.77 13.83 -21.76
C GLY A 276 -5.98 14.41 -20.57
N SER A 277 -5.61 13.60 -19.60
CA SER A 277 -4.76 13.99 -18.46
C SER A 277 -3.31 13.55 -18.68
N LEU A 278 -2.34 14.34 -18.18
CA LEU A 278 -0.93 13.96 -18.23
C LEU A 278 -0.70 12.66 -17.44
N GLN A 279 0.17 11.80 -17.96
CA GLN A 279 0.59 10.60 -17.26
C GLN A 279 1.40 11.00 -16.02
N GLN A 280 1.01 10.46 -14.89
CA GLN A 280 1.74 10.58 -13.64
C GLN A 280 2.73 9.43 -13.51
N PHE A 281 3.95 9.76 -13.11
CA PHE A 281 5.02 8.81 -12.84
C PHE A 281 5.43 8.91 -11.38
N VAL A 282 5.85 7.79 -10.79
CA VAL A 282 6.44 7.77 -9.44
C VAL A 282 7.88 7.30 -9.51
N VAL A 283 8.74 7.96 -8.75
CA VAL A 283 10.14 7.55 -8.56
C VAL A 283 10.18 6.34 -7.64
N THR A 284 10.78 5.24 -8.08
CA THR A 284 10.83 3.98 -7.31
C THR A 284 12.13 3.82 -6.53
N THR A 285 13.20 4.50 -6.93
CA THR A 285 14.50 4.50 -6.24
C THR A 285 14.98 5.93 -6.09
N ALA A 286 15.38 6.31 -4.88
CA ALA A 286 15.92 7.65 -4.62
C ALA A 286 17.20 7.88 -5.43
N ALA A 287 17.36 9.10 -5.94
CA ALA A 287 18.54 9.51 -6.69
C ALA A 287 18.98 10.93 -6.29
N THR A 288 20.28 11.17 -6.36
CA THR A 288 20.90 12.48 -6.11
C THR A 288 21.48 13.02 -7.41
N ALA A 289 21.20 14.27 -7.71
CA ALA A 289 21.76 14.93 -8.88
C ALA A 289 23.28 15.07 -8.78
N SER A 290 23.96 14.96 -9.91
CA SER A 290 25.36 15.32 -10.08
C SER A 290 25.45 16.45 -11.07
N GLY A 291 25.91 17.63 -10.62
CA GLY A 291 25.98 18.81 -11.47
C GLY A 291 24.60 19.31 -11.96
N GLY A 292 23.53 19.04 -11.22
CA GLY A 292 22.16 19.44 -11.57
C GLY A 292 21.42 18.48 -12.49
N ALA A 293 21.98 17.29 -12.75
CA ALA A 293 21.35 16.27 -13.58
C ALA A 293 21.21 14.94 -12.82
N TRP A 294 20.11 14.23 -13.09
CA TRP A 294 19.88 12.85 -12.64
C TRP A 294 19.92 11.93 -13.85
N THR A 295 20.70 10.88 -13.75
CA THR A 295 20.83 9.86 -14.81
C THR A 295 20.06 8.62 -14.40
N ASP A 296 19.27 8.06 -15.34
CA ASP A 296 18.55 6.78 -15.20
C ASP A 296 17.75 6.64 -13.91
N VAL A 297 16.98 7.67 -13.55
CA VAL A 297 16.04 7.59 -12.43
C VAL A 297 14.98 6.55 -12.73
N THR A 298 14.88 5.54 -11.86
CA THR A 298 13.88 4.48 -12.01
C THR A 298 12.49 4.98 -11.68
N ILE A 299 11.57 4.73 -12.61
CA ILE A 299 10.19 5.23 -12.55
C ILE A 299 9.15 4.12 -12.77
N GLN A 300 7.92 4.39 -12.36
CA GLN A 300 6.75 3.57 -12.63
C GLN A 300 5.57 4.48 -13.01
N PRO A 301 4.72 4.09 -14.00
CA PRO A 301 4.77 2.86 -14.78
C PRO A 301 5.89 2.89 -15.84
N PRO A 302 6.31 1.71 -16.35
CA PRO A 302 7.14 1.62 -17.54
C PRO A 302 6.45 2.26 -18.74
N MET A 303 7.21 2.89 -19.62
CA MET A 303 6.70 3.65 -20.75
C MET A 303 6.41 2.75 -21.95
N PHE A 304 5.12 2.48 -22.20
CA PHE A 304 4.62 1.79 -23.39
C PHE A 304 3.67 2.71 -24.15
N THR A 305 3.95 2.95 -25.42
CA THR A 305 3.06 3.75 -26.28
C THR A 305 1.82 2.98 -26.69
N SER A 306 0.81 3.66 -27.22
CA SER A 306 -0.47 3.08 -27.65
C SER A 306 -0.37 1.97 -28.70
N SER A 307 0.79 1.80 -29.35
CA SER A 307 1.06 0.68 -30.26
C SER A 307 1.32 -0.66 -29.56
N ASN A 308 1.56 -0.64 -28.26
CA ASN A 308 1.81 -1.84 -27.46
C ASN A 308 0.54 -2.28 -26.69
N ALA A 309 0.36 -3.58 -26.46
CA ALA A 309 -0.73 -4.12 -25.67
C ALA A 309 -0.73 -3.60 -24.21
N LEU A 310 0.46 -3.30 -23.69
CA LEU A 310 0.68 -2.79 -22.32
C LEU A 310 0.66 -1.26 -22.24
N ALA A 311 0.08 -0.56 -23.22
CA ALA A 311 0.10 0.89 -23.33
C ALA A 311 -0.17 1.60 -22.00
N THR A 312 0.71 2.55 -21.66
CA THR A 312 0.63 3.42 -20.48
C THR A 312 0.61 4.89 -20.86
N ILE A 313 1.23 5.24 -22.01
CA ILE A 313 1.41 6.61 -22.51
C ILE A 313 1.00 6.70 -23.98
N ASN A 314 0.63 7.91 -24.41
CA ASN A 314 0.33 8.19 -25.81
C ASN A 314 1.59 8.29 -26.69
N ALA A 315 2.63 8.95 -26.18
CA ALA A 315 3.90 9.18 -26.85
C ALA A 315 5.05 9.22 -25.84
N PHE A 316 6.25 8.90 -26.28
CA PHE A 316 7.45 9.03 -25.45
C PHE A 316 7.75 10.51 -25.13
N PRO A 317 8.34 10.78 -23.93
CA PRO A 317 8.90 12.08 -23.62
C PRO A 317 9.91 12.51 -24.68
N VAL A 318 9.83 13.78 -25.10
CA VAL A 318 10.85 14.38 -25.96
C VAL A 318 11.94 15.01 -25.12
N ASP A 319 13.14 15.11 -25.66
CA ASP A 319 14.25 15.83 -25.04
C ASP A 319 13.87 17.30 -24.79
N GLY A 320 14.21 17.83 -23.61
CA GLY A 320 13.82 19.16 -23.18
C GLY A 320 12.36 19.32 -22.76
N ALA A 321 11.56 18.25 -22.69
CA ALA A 321 10.19 18.34 -22.19
C ALA A 321 10.16 18.70 -20.70
N ALA A 322 9.30 19.64 -20.32
CA ALA A 322 9.19 20.09 -18.93
C ALA A 322 8.66 18.99 -18.00
N VAL A 323 9.37 18.78 -16.91
CA VAL A 323 9.00 17.86 -15.83
C VAL A 323 8.44 18.67 -14.66
N THR A 324 7.25 18.31 -14.20
CA THR A 324 6.61 18.97 -13.05
C THR A 324 6.41 17.97 -11.93
N PHE A 325 7.14 18.16 -10.85
CA PHE A 325 6.99 17.37 -9.63
C PHE A 325 5.83 17.88 -8.78
N MET A 326 5.14 16.96 -8.10
CA MET A 326 4.07 17.30 -7.17
C MET A 326 4.63 17.61 -5.78
N GLY A 327 4.10 18.65 -5.14
CA GLY A 327 4.50 19.11 -3.82
C GLY A 327 5.76 19.98 -3.81
N ALA A 328 5.89 20.80 -2.77
CA ALA A 328 7.06 21.62 -2.52
C ALA A 328 8.29 20.76 -2.16
N ALA A 329 9.48 21.30 -2.31
CA ALA A 329 10.72 20.64 -1.95
C ALA A 329 10.81 20.35 -0.44
N SER A 330 11.41 19.23 -0.07
CA SER A 330 11.71 18.84 1.33
C SER A 330 10.52 18.97 2.30
N THR A 331 9.31 18.72 1.81
CA THR A 331 8.08 18.89 2.59
C THR A 331 7.38 17.54 2.77
N ALA A 332 6.91 17.29 3.99
CA ALA A 332 6.19 16.06 4.32
C ALA A 332 4.68 16.22 4.08
N TYR A 333 4.09 15.25 3.40
CA TYR A 333 2.66 15.21 3.07
C TYR A 333 2.05 13.85 3.41
N PRO A 334 0.91 13.80 4.12
CA PRO A 334 0.21 12.54 4.37
C PRO A 334 -0.32 11.95 3.05
N GLN A 335 -0.22 10.61 2.95
CA GLN A 335 -0.55 9.85 1.75
C GLN A 335 -1.75 8.95 1.99
N ASN A 336 -2.96 9.51 1.87
CA ASN A 336 -4.18 8.71 1.92
C ASN A 336 -4.26 7.79 0.70
N LEU A 337 -4.76 6.55 0.88
CA LEU A 337 -4.75 5.53 -0.15
C LEU A 337 -6.17 5.13 -0.55
N MET A 338 -6.52 5.33 -1.83
CA MET A 338 -7.73 4.79 -2.43
C MET A 338 -7.33 3.66 -3.39
N TYR A 339 -7.91 2.47 -3.22
CA TYR A 339 -7.47 1.29 -3.97
C TYR A 339 -8.59 0.27 -4.17
N HIS A 340 -8.45 -0.51 -5.23
CA HIS A 340 -9.19 -1.74 -5.41
C HIS A 340 -8.50 -2.86 -4.62
N ARG A 341 -9.27 -3.81 -4.07
CA ARG A 341 -8.74 -4.94 -3.27
C ARG A 341 -7.55 -5.64 -3.92
N ASP A 342 -7.61 -5.87 -5.23
CA ASP A 342 -6.58 -6.62 -5.98
C ASP A 342 -5.40 -5.73 -6.45
N ALA A 343 -5.33 -4.47 -6.03
CA ALA A 343 -4.18 -3.59 -6.32
C ALA A 343 -2.96 -3.96 -5.48
N ILE A 344 -3.20 -4.27 -4.20
CA ILE A 344 -2.18 -4.56 -3.21
C ILE A 344 -2.38 -5.99 -2.71
N THR A 345 -1.29 -6.73 -2.55
CA THR A 345 -1.30 -8.08 -1.97
C THR A 345 -0.45 -8.12 -0.72
N PHE A 346 -0.97 -8.81 0.26
CA PHE A 346 -0.32 -9.12 1.52
C PHE A 346 -0.25 -10.64 1.65
N ALA A 347 0.88 -11.18 2.07
CA ALA A 347 1.05 -12.58 2.35
C ALA A 347 1.83 -12.78 3.65
N THR A 348 1.40 -13.74 4.45
CA THR A 348 2.14 -14.20 5.62
C THR A 348 2.71 -15.59 5.36
N VAL A 349 3.74 -15.94 6.09
CA VAL A 349 4.39 -17.25 6.02
C VAL A 349 4.35 -17.90 7.38
N ASP A 350 4.16 -19.21 7.35
CA ASP A 350 4.24 -20.06 8.53
C ASP A 350 5.68 -20.16 9.03
N ASP A 351 6.01 -19.39 10.07
CA ASP A 351 7.34 -19.40 10.66
C ASP A 351 7.67 -20.72 11.37
N PHE A 352 8.94 -21.08 11.43
CA PHE A 352 9.43 -22.31 12.03
C PHE A 352 9.09 -22.38 13.53
N LEU A 353 8.54 -23.51 13.97
CA LEU A 353 8.33 -23.82 15.39
C LEU A 353 9.56 -24.51 15.95
N PRO A 354 10.25 -23.93 16.94
CA PRO A 354 11.39 -24.61 17.59
C PRO A 354 10.88 -25.86 18.34
N GLN A 355 11.56 -26.99 18.13
CA GLN A 355 11.22 -28.28 18.74
C GLN A 355 12.04 -28.61 19.98
N GLY A 356 12.97 -27.74 20.39
CA GLY A 356 13.82 -27.94 21.56
C GLY A 356 14.29 -26.63 22.16
N GLY A 357 14.55 -26.61 23.47
CA GLY A 357 15.03 -25.43 24.19
C GLY A 357 13.97 -24.37 24.47
N VAL A 358 12.71 -24.62 24.17
CA VAL A 358 11.58 -23.74 24.48
C VAL A 358 10.56 -24.45 25.37
N GLU A 359 9.94 -23.73 26.30
CA GLU A 359 8.90 -24.27 27.18
C GLU A 359 7.60 -24.49 26.41
N MET A 360 7.24 -23.54 25.57
CA MET A 360 6.03 -23.59 24.76
C MET A 360 6.25 -22.90 23.43
N ALA A 361 5.75 -23.50 22.35
CA ALA A 361 5.65 -22.90 21.04
C ALA A 361 4.27 -23.21 20.44
N ALA A 362 3.61 -22.19 19.91
CA ALA A 362 2.32 -22.34 19.24
C ALA A 362 2.29 -21.49 17.97
N ARG A 363 1.53 -21.95 16.99
CA ARG A 363 1.25 -21.23 15.76
C ARG A 363 -0.23 -21.30 15.48
N SER A 364 -0.81 -20.21 15.07
CA SER A 364 -2.19 -20.15 14.64
C SER A 364 -2.31 -19.40 13.31
N VAL A 365 -3.24 -19.83 12.48
CA VAL A 365 -3.55 -19.20 11.18
C VAL A 365 -5.05 -18.89 11.17
N HIS A 366 -5.39 -17.63 10.89
CA HIS A 366 -6.78 -17.20 10.77
C HIS A 366 -6.92 -16.20 9.61
N LYS A 367 -7.87 -16.46 8.71
CA LYS A 367 -8.15 -15.64 7.52
C LYS A 367 -6.90 -15.22 6.71
N GLY A 368 -5.92 -16.11 6.59
CA GLY A 368 -4.69 -15.87 5.83
C GLY A 368 -3.64 -15.04 6.56
N ILE A 369 -3.71 -14.92 7.89
CA ILE A 369 -2.65 -14.35 8.73
C ILE A 369 -2.11 -15.46 9.62
N SER A 370 -0.81 -15.71 9.55
CA SER A 370 -0.10 -16.66 10.42
C SER A 370 0.64 -15.89 11.51
N MET A 371 0.46 -16.34 12.74
CA MET A 371 1.12 -15.80 13.93
C MET A 371 1.75 -16.92 14.73
N ARG A 372 2.98 -16.69 15.19
CA ARG A 372 3.71 -17.61 16.05
C ARG A 372 3.90 -17.00 17.43
N MET A 373 3.76 -17.82 18.46
CA MET A 373 4.13 -17.49 19.83
C MET A 373 5.16 -18.49 20.34
N VAL A 374 6.22 -17.98 20.94
CA VAL A 374 7.29 -18.78 21.57
C VAL A 374 7.53 -18.26 22.98
N LYS A 375 7.54 -19.15 23.97
CA LYS A 375 7.80 -18.86 25.37
C LYS A 375 8.94 -19.73 25.88
N GLN A 376 9.82 -19.15 26.68
CA GLN A 376 10.94 -19.86 27.31
C GLN A 376 11.21 -19.28 28.70
N PHE A 377 11.32 -20.15 29.71
CA PHE A 377 11.72 -19.72 31.03
C PHE A 377 13.20 -19.35 31.07
N ASN A 378 13.52 -18.19 31.63
CA ASN A 378 14.89 -17.74 31.86
C ASN A 378 15.25 -17.88 33.34
N ILE A 379 16.02 -18.90 33.64
CA ILE A 379 16.47 -19.28 34.99
C ILE A 379 17.34 -18.19 35.66
N GLN A 380 18.02 -17.36 34.87
CA GLN A 380 18.93 -16.34 35.40
C GLN A 380 18.20 -15.13 35.96
N ASN A 381 17.03 -14.79 35.43
CA ASN A 381 16.30 -13.58 35.75
C ASN A 381 14.92 -13.84 36.33
N ASP A 382 14.55 -15.12 36.57
CA ASP A 382 13.21 -15.55 37.02
C ASP A 382 12.09 -14.91 36.19
N GLN A 383 12.22 -14.97 34.88
CA GLN A 383 11.28 -14.38 33.92
C GLN A 383 10.88 -15.39 32.85
N ASP A 384 9.63 -15.30 32.44
CA ASP A 384 9.06 -16.03 31.32
C ASP A 384 8.91 -15.12 30.08
N PRO A 385 9.99 -14.87 29.31
CA PRO A 385 9.86 -14.10 28.07
C PRO A 385 9.01 -14.87 27.05
N CYS A 386 7.98 -14.21 26.59
CA CYS A 386 7.11 -14.65 25.51
C CYS A 386 7.29 -13.73 24.32
N ARG A 387 7.50 -14.30 23.14
CA ARG A 387 7.62 -13.59 21.86
C ARG A 387 6.44 -13.98 20.99
N ILE A 388 5.73 -12.97 20.49
CA ILE A 388 4.69 -13.11 19.48
C ILE A 388 5.20 -12.45 18.21
N ASP A 389 5.28 -13.18 17.10
CA ASP A 389 5.77 -12.66 15.83
C ASP A 389 4.89 -13.02 14.63
N VAL A 390 4.96 -12.14 13.64
CA VAL A 390 4.33 -12.28 12.32
C VAL A 390 5.39 -12.06 11.25
N LEU A 391 5.49 -13.00 10.32
CA LEU A 391 6.38 -12.93 9.17
C LEU A 391 5.55 -12.65 7.92
N PHE A 392 5.79 -11.53 7.25
CA PHE A 392 4.96 -11.10 6.14
C PHE A 392 5.70 -10.36 5.03
N GLY A 393 5.06 -10.25 3.88
CA GLY A 393 5.45 -9.40 2.77
C GLY A 393 4.25 -8.71 2.16
N SER A 394 4.47 -7.53 1.61
CA SER A 394 3.45 -6.78 0.86
C SER A 394 4.01 -6.28 -0.47
N LYS A 395 3.15 -6.22 -1.49
CA LYS A 395 3.52 -5.70 -2.81
C LYS A 395 2.32 -5.11 -3.53
N VAL A 396 2.54 -4.00 -4.20
CA VAL A 396 1.57 -3.47 -5.16
C VAL A 396 1.70 -4.24 -6.46
N ILE A 397 0.66 -5.03 -6.79
CA ILE A 397 0.65 -5.87 -8.00
C ILE A 397 0.10 -5.09 -9.19
N ARG A 398 -0.93 -4.26 -8.95
CA ARG A 398 -1.59 -3.48 -9.99
C ARG A 398 -1.66 -2.01 -9.58
N PRO A 399 -0.57 -1.24 -9.73
CA PRO A 399 -0.52 0.15 -9.29
C PRO A 399 -1.54 1.04 -10.01
N GLN A 400 -1.97 0.69 -11.23
CA GLN A 400 -3.04 1.40 -11.95
C GLN A 400 -4.41 1.34 -11.24
N MET A 401 -4.65 0.33 -10.38
CA MET A 401 -5.89 0.17 -9.61
C MET A 401 -5.83 0.85 -8.23
N ALA A 402 -4.86 1.71 -8.01
CA ALA A 402 -4.73 2.48 -6.79
C ALA A 402 -4.42 3.94 -7.09
N VAL A 403 -4.81 4.82 -6.18
CA VAL A 403 -4.64 6.27 -6.26
C VAL A 403 -4.21 6.80 -4.91
N ARG A 404 -3.22 7.68 -4.92
CA ARG A 404 -2.81 8.46 -3.73
C ARG A 404 -3.65 9.71 -3.66
N VAL A 405 -4.17 10.02 -2.50
CA VAL A 405 -4.91 11.25 -2.24
C VAL A 405 -4.07 12.11 -1.30
N TRP A 406 -3.55 13.22 -1.84
CA TRP A 406 -2.75 14.16 -1.06
C TRP A 406 -3.58 14.83 0.05
N GLY A 407 -2.95 15.04 1.21
CA GLY A 407 -3.55 15.72 2.36
C GLY A 407 -2.65 16.82 2.92
#